data_fb995113b9d010601ed4376d60f7a83d
#
_entry.id   fb995113b9d010601ed4376d60f7a83d
#
_cell.length_a   1.000
_cell.length_b   1.000
_cell.length_c   1.000
_cell.angle_alpha   90.00
_cell.angle_beta   90.00
_cell.angle_gamma   90.00
#
_symmetry.space_group_name_H-M   'P 1'
#
loop_
_entity.id
_entity.type
_entity.pdbx_description
1 polymer ?
#
loop_
_entity_poly.entity_id
_entity_poly.type
_entity_poly.pdbx_seq_one_letter_code
_entity_poly.pdbx_strand_id
1 'polypeptide(L)'
;MEFDYWYLLFVPILFFAGWWCRGWDQRQRGESAKVPEVCSRGLALLLDDSPDKAIDAFVEVVRIDPELTELERALGNLLRSRGDFERAVRLHRHLYNRADLPDEERARALKELARDFLCAGFFDRAEAAYRKLA
;
A
#
# COMPACT_ATOMS: atom_id res chain seq x y z
N MET A 1 -6.87 -20.40 -57.93
CA MET A 1 -7.05 -20.27 -56.46
C MET A 1 -5.69 -20.31 -55.84
N GLU A 2 -5.07 -19.15 -55.72
CA GLU A 2 -3.83 -19.03 -54.96
C GLU A 2 -4.23 -18.91 -53.50
N PHE A 3 -4.09 -20.00 -52.75
CA PHE A 3 -4.20 -19.96 -51.30
C PHE A 3 -2.99 -19.20 -50.77
N ASP A 4 -3.22 -18.01 -50.27
CA ASP A 4 -2.22 -17.18 -49.64
C ASP A 4 -1.65 -17.90 -48.39
N TYR A 5 -0.50 -18.58 -48.59
CA TYR A 5 0.26 -19.22 -47.50
C TYR A 5 0.67 -18.24 -46.39
N TRP A 6 0.40 -16.97 -46.56
CA TRP A 6 0.61 -15.90 -45.58
C TRP A 6 -0.22 -16.08 -44.32
N TYR A 7 -1.45 -16.59 -44.47
CA TYR A 7 -2.29 -16.85 -43.31
C TYR A 7 -1.73 -17.95 -42.39
N LEU A 8 -1.05 -18.94 -42.97
CA LEU A 8 -0.39 -20.02 -42.24
C LEU A 8 0.79 -19.54 -41.37
N LEU A 9 1.44 -18.43 -41.76
CA LEU A 9 2.52 -17.80 -40.98
C LEU A 9 1.99 -16.86 -39.88
N PHE A 10 0.84 -16.20 -40.10
CA PHE A 10 0.25 -15.29 -39.13
C PHE A 10 -0.39 -16.00 -37.93
N VAL A 11 -0.96 -17.20 -38.13
CA VAL A 11 -1.61 -17.99 -37.07
C VAL A 11 -0.64 -18.35 -35.92
N PRO A 12 0.56 -18.90 -36.18
CA PRO A 12 1.50 -19.20 -35.10
C PRO A 12 2.06 -17.93 -34.44
N ILE A 13 2.25 -16.83 -35.16
CA ILE A 13 2.73 -15.57 -34.60
C ILE A 13 1.71 -14.97 -33.62
N LEU A 14 0.43 -14.97 -34.00
CA LEU A 14 -0.65 -14.51 -33.12
C LEU A 14 -0.82 -15.43 -31.89
N PHE A 15 -0.62 -16.73 -32.08
CA PHE A 15 -0.66 -17.70 -30.96
C PHE A 15 0.51 -17.49 -29.99
N PHE A 16 1.72 -17.27 -30.53
CA PHE A 16 2.90 -16.97 -29.71
C PHE A 16 2.80 -15.61 -29.00
N ALA A 17 2.27 -14.59 -29.68
CA ALA A 17 2.04 -13.27 -29.07
C ALA A 17 1.00 -13.34 -27.94
N GLY A 18 -0.09 -14.09 -28.14
CA GLY A 18 -1.11 -14.32 -27.12
C GLY A 18 -0.58 -15.12 -25.92
N TRP A 19 0.28 -16.11 -26.18
CA TRP A 19 0.91 -16.91 -25.11
C TRP A 19 1.94 -16.09 -24.32
N TRP A 20 2.71 -15.23 -25.01
CA TRP A 20 3.68 -14.32 -24.37
C TRP A 20 2.99 -13.27 -23.50
N CYS A 21 1.91 -12.64 -23.97
CA CYS A 21 1.10 -11.72 -23.18
C CYS A 21 0.49 -12.40 -21.95
N ARG A 22 0.04 -13.66 -22.10
CA ARG A 22 -0.52 -14.44 -20.99
C ARG A 22 0.52 -14.78 -19.91
N GLY A 23 1.78 -15.00 -20.33
CA GLY A 23 2.89 -15.27 -19.41
C GLY A 23 3.32 -14.03 -18.60
N TRP A 24 3.11 -12.83 -19.16
CA TRP A 24 3.44 -11.58 -18.48
C TRP A 24 2.38 -11.17 -17.45
N ASP A 25 1.11 -11.38 -17.78
CA ASP A 25 -0.01 -11.11 -16.89
C ASP A 25 0.00 -12.06 -15.65
N GLN A 26 0.50 -13.28 -15.82
CA GLN A 26 0.62 -14.24 -14.73
C GLN A 26 1.74 -13.90 -13.73
N ARG A 27 2.80 -13.19 -14.13
CA ARG A 27 3.86 -12.74 -13.23
C ARG A 27 3.41 -11.58 -12.33
N GLN A 28 2.57 -10.68 -12.82
CA GLN A 28 2.00 -9.60 -12.00
C GLN A 28 0.91 -10.10 -11.05
N ARG A 29 0.18 -11.16 -11.40
CA ARG A 29 -0.86 -11.72 -10.52
C ARG A 29 -0.33 -12.55 -9.36
N GLY A 30 0.90 -13.05 -9.43
CA GLY A 30 1.50 -13.88 -8.37
C GLY A 30 1.83 -13.11 -7.08
N GLU A 31 2.12 -11.82 -7.18
CA GLU A 31 2.40 -10.96 -6.01
C GLU A 31 1.13 -10.31 -5.45
N SER A 32 0.17 -9.99 -6.32
CA SER A 32 -1.13 -9.43 -5.89
C SER A 32 -2.05 -10.46 -5.21
N ALA A 33 -1.77 -11.75 -5.30
CA ALA A 33 -2.61 -12.79 -4.72
C ALA A 33 -2.46 -12.92 -3.18
N LYS A 34 -1.35 -12.43 -2.61
CA LYS A 34 -1.14 -12.46 -1.16
C LYS A 34 -1.89 -11.35 -0.42
N VAL A 35 -2.07 -10.20 -1.07
CA VAL A 35 -2.78 -9.04 -0.50
C VAL A 35 -4.26 -9.33 -0.22
N PRO A 36 -5.04 -9.99 -1.12
CA PRO A 36 -6.43 -10.33 -0.83
C PRO A 36 -6.60 -11.28 0.36
N GLU A 37 -5.70 -12.26 0.51
CA GLU A 37 -5.79 -13.24 1.60
C GLU A 37 -5.53 -12.62 2.97
N VAL A 38 -4.51 -11.75 3.07
CA VAL A 38 -4.20 -11.06 4.33
C VAL A 38 -5.22 -9.97 4.63
N CYS A 39 -5.74 -9.28 3.60
CA CYS A 39 -6.82 -8.32 3.75
C CYS A 39 -8.11 -9.00 4.25
N SER A 40 -8.45 -10.18 3.70
CA SER A 40 -9.61 -10.97 4.15
C SER A 40 -9.42 -11.48 5.58
N ARG A 41 -8.20 -11.86 5.94
CA ARG A 41 -7.86 -12.28 7.31
C ARG A 41 -7.94 -11.12 8.29
N GLY A 42 -7.43 -9.93 7.92
CA GLY A 42 -7.57 -8.72 8.72
C GLY A 42 -9.03 -8.31 8.91
N LEU A 43 -9.85 -8.41 7.86
CA LEU A 43 -11.28 -8.14 7.92
C LEU A 43 -12.02 -9.15 8.80
N ALA A 44 -11.66 -10.43 8.71
CA ALA A 44 -12.23 -11.48 9.57
C ALA A 44 -11.91 -11.23 11.06
N LEU A 45 -10.69 -10.77 11.38
CA LEU A 45 -10.29 -10.41 12.74
C LEU A 45 -11.01 -9.16 13.26
N LEU A 46 -11.39 -8.21 12.39
CA LEU A 46 -12.23 -7.08 12.76
C LEU A 46 -13.65 -7.51 13.09
N LEU A 47 -14.18 -8.52 12.37
CA LEU A 47 -15.51 -9.08 12.61
C LEU A 47 -15.55 -9.94 13.89
N ASP A 48 -14.42 -10.52 14.29
CA ASP A 48 -14.27 -11.37 15.49
C ASP A 48 -13.95 -10.56 16.76
N ASP A 49 -14.22 -9.26 16.75
CA ASP A 49 -14.02 -8.32 17.86
C ASP A 49 -12.59 -8.29 18.44
N SER A 50 -11.60 -8.59 17.58
CA SER A 50 -10.17 -8.57 17.90
C SER A 50 -9.41 -7.49 17.12
N PRO A 51 -9.72 -6.20 17.35
CA PRO A 51 -9.19 -5.12 16.51
C PRO A 51 -7.66 -4.99 16.59
N ASP A 52 -7.05 -5.35 17.70
CA ASP A 52 -5.59 -5.28 17.85
C ASP A 52 -4.87 -6.30 16.96
N LYS A 53 -5.39 -7.51 16.88
CA LYS A 53 -4.86 -8.55 15.97
C LYS A 53 -5.06 -8.19 14.50
N ALA A 54 -6.18 -7.53 14.18
CA ALA A 54 -6.42 -7.02 12.84
C ALA A 54 -5.40 -5.95 12.44
N ILE A 55 -5.10 -5.03 13.36
CA ILE A 55 -4.08 -3.99 13.16
C ILE A 55 -2.71 -4.62 12.91
N ASP A 56 -2.30 -5.60 13.71
CA ASP A 56 -1.02 -6.30 13.55
C ASP A 56 -0.94 -7.02 12.19
N ALA A 57 -2.03 -7.65 11.76
CA ALA A 57 -2.12 -8.26 10.43
C ALA A 57 -1.98 -7.23 9.30
N PHE A 58 -2.63 -6.07 9.42
CA PHE A 58 -2.50 -5.00 8.42
C PHE A 58 -1.09 -4.36 8.41
N VAL A 59 -0.46 -4.20 9.56
CA VAL A 59 0.94 -3.73 9.65
C VAL A 59 1.87 -4.68 8.88
N GLU A 60 1.65 -5.98 8.98
CA GLU A 60 2.46 -6.97 8.26
C GLU A 60 2.27 -6.87 6.74
N VAL A 61 1.02 -6.66 6.28
CA VAL A 61 0.72 -6.47 4.84
C VAL A 61 1.45 -5.26 4.27
N VAL A 62 1.37 -4.13 4.96
CA VAL A 62 2.00 -2.86 4.54
C VAL A 62 3.51 -3.00 4.44
N ARG A 63 4.13 -3.85 5.26
CA ARG A 63 5.57 -4.13 5.18
C ARG A 63 5.97 -4.91 3.94
N ILE A 64 5.06 -5.74 3.41
CA ILE A 64 5.32 -6.62 2.27
C ILE A 64 5.15 -5.87 0.93
N ASP A 65 4.24 -4.91 0.87
CA ASP A 65 3.92 -4.21 -0.38
C ASP A 65 4.01 -2.68 -0.21
N PRO A 66 5.09 -2.07 -0.72
CA PRO A 66 5.28 -0.62 -0.66
C PRO A 66 4.26 0.18 -1.47
N GLU A 67 3.49 -0.44 -2.35
CA GLU A 67 2.45 0.26 -3.12
C GLU A 67 1.20 0.58 -2.28
N LEU A 68 1.07 -0.01 -1.10
CA LEU A 68 -0.07 0.20 -0.21
C LEU A 68 0.02 1.48 0.65
N THR A 69 0.53 2.56 0.08
CA THR A 69 0.69 3.86 0.75
C THR A 69 -0.61 4.36 1.41
N GLU A 70 -1.73 4.21 0.71
CA GLU A 70 -3.05 4.60 1.23
C GLU A 70 -3.48 3.74 2.43
N LEU A 71 -3.19 2.44 2.38
CA LEU A 71 -3.50 1.53 3.48
C LEU A 71 -2.65 1.85 4.71
N GLU A 72 -1.36 2.15 4.52
CA GLU A 72 -0.45 2.56 5.61
C GLU A 72 -0.95 3.83 6.29
N ARG A 73 -1.37 4.83 5.52
CA ARG A 73 -1.93 6.07 6.03
C ARG A 73 -3.25 5.85 6.76
N ALA A 74 -4.16 5.05 6.19
CA ALA A 74 -5.45 4.73 6.80
C ALA A 74 -5.25 3.99 8.14
N LEU A 75 -4.28 3.07 8.19
CA LEU A 75 -3.92 2.34 9.41
C LEU A 75 -3.36 3.27 10.48
N GLY A 76 -2.47 4.21 10.11
CA GLY A 76 -1.96 5.23 11.02
C GLY A 76 -3.09 6.09 11.61
N ASN A 77 -4.05 6.51 10.78
CA ASN A 77 -5.23 7.26 11.22
C ASN A 77 -6.12 6.44 12.18
N LEU A 78 -6.30 5.15 11.90
CA LEU A 78 -7.04 4.24 12.79
C LEU A 78 -6.35 4.10 14.15
N LEU A 79 -5.03 3.92 14.17
CA LEU A 79 -4.25 3.86 15.40
C LEU A 79 -4.38 5.14 16.23
N ARG A 80 -4.28 6.31 15.58
CA ARG A 80 -4.48 7.60 16.23
C ARG A 80 -5.88 7.71 16.85
N SER A 81 -6.92 7.30 16.13
CA SER A 81 -8.31 7.36 16.63
C SER A 81 -8.54 6.46 17.85
N ARG A 82 -7.73 5.43 18.02
CA ARG A 82 -7.73 4.52 19.18
C ARG A 82 -6.86 4.98 20.32
N GLY A 83 -6.14 6.08 20.16
CA GLY A 83 -5.21 6.59 21.16
C GLY A 83 -3.83 5.91 21.15
N ASP A 84 -3.57 5.03 20.19
CA ASP A 84 -2.25 4.40 20.00
C ASP A 84 -1.34 5.32 19.17
N PHE A 85 -0.99 6.44 19.78
CA PHE A 85 -0.20 7.47 19.11
C PHE A 85 1.21 7.01 18.76
N GLU A 86 1.78 6.11 19.56
CA GLU A 86 3.13 5.61 19.33
C GLU A 86 3.23 4.81 18.01
N ARG A 87 2.29 3.89 17.79
CA ARG A 87 2.23 3.13 16.54
C ARG A 87 1.86 4.02 15.34
N ALA A 88 0.93 4.96 15.51
CA ALA A 88 0.58 5.94 14.49
C ALA A 88 1.79 6.77 14.04
N VAL A 89 2.54 7.34 14.99
CA VAL A 89 3.77 8.10 14.72
C VAL A 89 4.80 7.25 13.96
N ARG A 90 4.97 5.98 14.33
CA ARG A 90 5.92 5.09 13.64
C ARG A 90 5.53 4.87 12.17
N LEU A 91 4.24 4.62 11.90
CA LEU A 91 3.74 4.41 10.54
C LEU A 91 3.87 5.66 9.68
N HIS A 92 3.35 6.80 10.14
CA HIS A 92 3.43 8.03 9.36
C HIS A 92 4.86 8.55 9.20
N ARG A 93 5.76 8.28 10.16
CA ARG A 93 7.19 8.58 10.03
C ARG A 93 7.86 7.67 8.99
N HIS A 94 7.54 6.38 8.98
CA HIS A 94 8.02 5.45 7.97
C HIS A 94 7.59 5.93 6.57
N LEU A 95 6.32 6.27 6.42
CA LEU A 95 5.77 6.79 5.17
C LEU A 95 6.48 8.09 4.72
N TYR A 96 6.67 9.05 5.63
CA TYR A 96 7.37 10.29 5.34
C TYR A 96 8.82 10.10 4.89
N ASN A 97 9.52 9.12 5.46
CA ASN A 97 10.93 8.83 5.18
C ASN A 97 11.16 8.00 3.91
N ARG A 98 10.12 7.50 3.27
CA ARG A 98 10.24 6.75 2.03
C ARG A 98 10.77 7.64 0.90
N ALA A 99 11.83 7.16 0.22
CA ALA A 99 12.49 7.90 -0.85
C ALA A 99 11.72 7.85 -2.19
N ASP A 100 10.91 6.81 -2.37
CA ASP A 100 10.13 6.53 -3.59
C ASP A 100 8.82 7.31 -3.68
N LEU A 101 8.41 8.01 -2.60
CA LEU A 101 7.16 8.76 -2.57
C LEU A 101 7.27 10.10 -3.30
N PRO A 102 6.26 10.47 -4.10
CA PRO A 102 6.10 11.83 -4.63
C PRO A 102 6.08 12.88 -3.50
N ASP A 103 6.54 14.08 -3.81
CA ASP A 103 6.61 15.17 -2.82
C ASP A 103 5.25 15.52 -2.22
N GLU A 104 4.17 15.42 -3.00
CA GLU A 104 2.80 15.65 -2.53
C GLU A 104 2.38 14.62 -1.48
N GLU A 105 2.66 13.33 -1.73
CA GLU A 105 2.35 12.26 -0.78
C GLU A 105 3.22 12.34 0.47
N ARG A 106 4.47 12.74 0.31
CA ARG A 106 5.38 13.01 1.44
C ARG A 106 4.89 14.16 2.31
N ALA A 107 4.39 15.23 1.70
CA ALA A 107 3.79 16.35 2.43
C ALA A 107 2.52 15.93 3.18
N ARG A 108 1.68 15.08 2.57
CA ARG A 108 0.51 14.48 3.25
C ARG A 108 0.92 13.64 4.45
N ALA A 109 1.93 12.77 4.30
CA ALA A 109 2.46 11.95 5.40
C ALA A 109 3.01 12.82 6.55
N LEU A 110 3.73 13.90 6.23
CA LEU A 110 4.23 14.85 7.22
C LEU A 110 3.10 15.56 7.97
N LYS A 111 2.01 15.90 7.28
CA LYS A 111 0.82 16.50 7.90
C LYS A 111 0.15 15.53 8.89
N GLU A 112 0.01 14.27 8.52
CA GLU A 112 -0.55 13.26 9.43
C GLU A 112 0.37 12.99 10.63
N LEU A 113 1.68 12.95 10.40
CA LEU A 113 2.68 12.85 11.48
C LEU A 113 2.62 14.03 12.46
N ALA A 114 2.44 15.25 11.95
CA ALA A 114 2.26 16.44 12.78
C ALA A 114 0.99 16.34 13.66
N ARG A 115 -0.10 15.80 13.11
CA ARG A 115 -1.33 15.54 13.88
C ARG A 115 -1.13 14.49 14.95
N ASP A 116 -0.39 13.42 14.67
CA ASP A 116 -0.07 12.39 15.66
C ASP A 116 0.70 12.99 16.83
N PHE A 117 1.69 13.86 16.55
CA PHE A 117 2.43 14.57 17.61
C PHE A 117 1.54 15.48 18.45
N LEU A 118 0.58 16.19 17.82
CA LEU A 118 -0.39 16.99 18.56
C LEU A 118 -1.24 16.14 19.50
N CYS A 119 -1.78 15.03 18.97
CA CYS A 119 -2.62 14.12 19.76
C CYS A 119 -1.84 13.45 20.91
N ALA A 120 -0.55 13.18 20.68
CA ALA A 120 0.36 12.62 21.68
C ALA A 120 0.88 13.64 22.70
N GLY A 121 0.59 14.95 22.53
CA GLY A 121 1.07 16.01 23.40
C GLY A 121 2.49 16.50 23.14
N PHE A 122 3.10 16.08 22.01
CA PHE A 122 4.45 16.52 21.60
C PHE A 122 4.38 17.82 20.79
N PHE A 123 4.02 18.92 21.41
CA PHE A 123 3.74 20.18 20.72
C PHE A 123 4.94 20.76 19.96
N ASP A 124 6.15 20.68 20.52
CA ASP A 124 7.37 21.16 19.86
C ASP A 124 7.65 20.41 18.54
N ARG A 125 7.42 19.08 18.54
CA ARG A 125 7.60 18.25 17.35
C ARG A 125 6.50 18.51 16.31
N ALA A 126 5.28 18.72 16.76
CA ALA A 126 4.17 19.09 15.89
C ALA A 126 4.43 20.43 15.21
N GLU A 127 4.86 21.44 15.94
CA GLU A 127 5.23 22.74 15.40
C GLU A 127 6.36 22.63 14.36
N ALA A 128 7.42 21.89 14.68
CA ALA A 128 8.53 21.66 13.75
C ALA A 128 8.09 20.96 12.45
N ALA A 129 7.15 20.00 12.55
CA ALA A 129 6.60 19.33 11.39
C ALA A 129 5.72 20.26 10.54
N TYR A 130 4.88 21.08 11.16
CA TYR A 130 4.06 22.07 10.43
C TYR A 130 4.89 23.17 9.78
N ARG A 131 5.97 23.61 10.41
CA ARG A 131 6.90 24.59 9.79
C ARG A 131 7.56 24.07 8.52
N LYS A 132 7.77 22.75 8.41
CA LYS A 132 8.31 22.14 7.17
C LYS A 132 7.28 22.07 6.04
N LEU A 133 5.98 22.20 6.36
CA LEU A 133 4.89 22.21 5.39
C LEU A 133 4.57 23.62 4.85
N ALA A 134 4.98 24.65 5.57
CA ALA A 134 4.79 26.05 5.19
C ALA A 134 5.82 26.50 4.18
#